data_1289e8ab316025f78c7dc2b811372052
#
_entry.id   1289e8ab316025f78c7dc2b811372052
#
_cell.length_a   1.000
_cell.length_b   1.000
_cell.length_c   1.000
_cell.angle_alpha   90.00
_cell.angle_beta   90.00
_cell.angle_gamma   90.00
#
_symmetry.space_group_name_H-M   'P 1'
#
loop_
_entity.id
_entity.type
_entity.pdbx_description
1 polymer ?
#
loop_
_entity_poly.entity_id
_entity_poly.type
_entity_poly.pdbx_seq_one_letter_code
_entity_poly.pdbx_strand_id
1 'polypeptide(L)'
;MKPDGSKHSSFSVQNNLGGTKLLSERIVSALNTMQLSDVAIGLEATSIYGDSLVYALREDGSLGHFGRKIHVLNPKQVKKFKDAYSDLPKNDFVDAFVIADHLRFGRINREVYMDDYRYKALQTLTRARFDAVQNLTREKQRFGNYLFLKCSGLAQEKTLSQNTSATTIALMEQFETVDELAYADLETLTAFIAKSGHGKFPDPAATAKAVQAAARGSYRLPKTVRDSVNQALSVTVVAIRAL
;
A
#
# COMPACT_ATOMS: atom_id res chain seq x y z
N MET A 1 31.60 3.83 15.81
CA MET A 1 31.89 4.69 16.97
C MET A 1 32.49 3.83 18.06
N LYS A 2 33.47 4.31 18.78
CA LYS A 2 34.07 3.61 19.92
C LYS A 2 33.26 3.85 21.20
N PRO A 3 33.48 3.06 22.28
CA PRO A 3 32.80 3.25 23.57
C PRO A 3 33.00 4.65 24.19
N ASP A 4 34.13 5.29 23.94
CA ASP A 4 34.48 6.63 24.42
C ASP A 4 33.76 7.76 23.63
N GLY A 5 33.01 7.41 22.58
CA GLY A 5 32.29 8.35 21.70
C GLY A 5 33.15 8.83 20.53
N SER A 6 34.41 8.48 20.43
CA SER A 6 35.26 8.85 19.31
C SER A 6 34.85 8.07 18.04
N LYS A 7 34.99 8.73 16.89
CA LYS A 7 34.74 8.09 15.58
C LYS A 7 35.84 7.07 15.29
N HIS A 8 35.47 5.81 15.04
CA HIS A 8 36.43 4.81 14.58
C HIS A 8 36.67 4.93 13.08
N SER A 9 35.59 4.81 12.28
CA SER A 9 35.66 4.93 10.84
C SER A 9 34.29 5.32 10.26
N SER A 10 34.26 5.77 9.03
CA SER A 10 33.00 5.88 8.24
C SER A 10 33.29 5.50 6.80
N PHE A 11 32.33 4.80 6.20
CA PHE A 11 32.42 4.33 4.82
C PHE A 11 30.99 4.09 4.31
N SER A 12 30.86 3.99 3.00
CA SER A 12 29.60 3.63 2.35
C SER A 12 29.69 2.21 1.78
N VAL A 13 28.58 1.49 1.82
CA VAL A 13 28.41 0.20 1.16
C VAL A 13 27.13 0.23 0.36
N GLN A 14 27.05 -0.58 -0.69
CA GLN A 14 25.79 -0.76 -1.44
C GLN A 14 24.79 -1.56 -0.58
N ASN A 15 23.51 -1.22 -0.68
CA ASN A 15 22.45 -1.97 0.00
C ASN A 15 22.11 -3.25 -0.79
N ASN A 16 23.02 -4.21 -0.77
CA ASN A 16 22.91 -5.53 -1.36
C ASN A 16 23.73 -6.55 -0.56
N LEU A 17 23.67 -7.82 -0.96
CA LEU A 17 24.36 -8.90 -0.25
C LEU A 17 25.88 -8.69 -0.15
N GLY A 18 26.52 -8.20 -1.23
CA GLY A 18 27.96 -7.92 -1.23
C GLY A 18 28.33 -6.80 -0.26
N GLY A 19 27.55 -5.72 -0.27
CA GLY A 19 27.75 -4.60 0.67
C GLY A 19 27.50 -5.00 2.12
N THR A 20 26.52 -5.88 2.38
CA THR A 20 26.27 -6.40 3.74
C THR A 20 27.44 -7.26 4.23
N LYS A 21 28.00 -8.14 3.38
CA LYS A 21 29.18 -8.93 3.74
C LYS A 21 30.38 -8.04 4.09
N LEU A 22 30.66 -7.04 3.25
CA LEU A 22 31.72 -6.07 3.52
C LEU A 22 31.50 -5.31 4.84
N LEU A 23 30.25 -4.95 5.14
CA LEU A 23 29.88 -4.31 6.40
C LEU A 23 30.17 -5.22 7.60
N SER A 24 29.75 -6.49 7.55
CA SER A 24 30.01 -7.49 8.60
C SER A 24 31.48 -7.73 8.82
N GLU A 25 32.27 -7.90 7.75
CA GLU A 25 33.70 -8.06 7.80
C GLU A 25 34.40 -6.89 8.51
N ARG A 26 33.99 -5.66 8.19
CA ARG A 26 34.52 -4.46 8.81
C ARG A 26 34.13 -4.34 10.29
N ILE A 27 32.88 -4.72 10.64
CA ILE A 27 32.45 -4.76 12.05
C ILE A 27 33.28 -5.77 12.82
N VAL A 28 33.46 -7.00 12.33
CA VAL A 28 34.27 -8.05 12.97
C VAL A 28 35.71 -7.60 13.12
N SER A 29 36.31 -7.03 12.08
CA SER A 29 37.67 -6.50 12.13
C SER A 29 37.85 -5.42 13.22
N ALA A 30 36.89 -4.51 13.31
CA ALA A 30 36.88 -3.44 14.32
C ALA A 30 36.76 -4.00 15.74
N LEU A 31 35.85 -4.97 15.95
CA LEU A 31 35.66 -5.62 17.27
C LEU A 31 36.93 -6.35 17.71
N ASN A 32 37.54 -7.12 16.82
CA ASN A 32 38.77 -7.83 17.12
C ASN A 32 39.94 -6.87 17.43
N THR A 33 40.11 -5.81 16.63
CA THR A 33 41.16 -4.81 16.83
C THR A 33 41.00 -4.08 18.16
N MET A 34 39.78 -3.83 18.58
CA MET A 34 39.49 -3.13 19.85
C MET A 34 39.27 -4.08 21.03
N GLN A 35 39.37 -5.38 20.80
CA GLN A 35 39.12 -6.43 21.81
C GLN A 35 37.74 -6.29 22.49
N LEU A 36 36.71 -6.00 21.70
CA LEU A 36 35.33 -5.85 22.16
C LEU A 36 34.52 -7.12 21.91
N SER A 37 33.65 -7.47 22.86
CA SER A 37 32.77 -8.64 22.81
C SER A 37 31.37 -8.31 22.27
N ASP A 38 30.99 -7.02 22.25
CA ASP A 38 29.64 -6.60 22.00
C ASP A 38 29.57 -5.47 20.98
N VAL A 39 28.48 -5.46 20.18
CA VAL A 39 28.17 -4.39 19.23
C VAL A 39 26.72 -4.03 19.23
N ALA A 40 26.43 -2.74 19.27
CA ALA A 40 25.10 -2.21 18.97
C ALA A 40 25.07 -1.65 17.54
N ILE A 41 24.15 -2.15 16.73
CA ILE A 41 23.97 -1.74 15.32
C ILE A 41 22.66 -0.99 15.21
N GLY A 42 22.70 0.26 14.76
CA GLY A 42 21.54 1.12 14.57
C GLY A 42 21.26 1.39 13.10
N LEU A 43 19.99 1.31 12.75
CA LEU A 43 19.48 1.71 11.44
C LEU A 43 18.31 2.69 11.63
N GLU A 44 18.15 3.60 10.71
CA GLU A 44 16.92 4.39 10.62
C GLU A 44 15.84 3.60 9.88
N ALA A 45 14.58 3.70 10.35
CA ALA A 45 13.45 3.05 9.74
C ALA A 45 13.08 3.74 8.40
N THR A 46 13.74 3.35 7.32
CA THR A 46 13.51 3.86 5.95
C THR A 46 12.64 2.91 5.15
N SER A 47 11.35 2.77 5.55
CA SER A 47 10.40 1.88 4.88
C SER A 47 10.91 0.41 4.81
N ILE A 48 10.84 -0.22 3.64
CA ILE A 48 11.25 -1.62 3.41
C ILE A 48 12.76 -1.79 3.18
N TYR A 49 13.48 -0.70 2.91
CA TYR A 49 14.90 -0.76 2.47
C TYR A 49 15.86 -1.23 3.56
N GLY A 50 15.52 -1.03 4.81
CA GLY A 50 16.32 -1.50 5.94
C GLY A 50 16.05 -2.95 6.34
N ASP A 51 14.91 -3.52 5.98
CA ASP A 51 14.49 -4.84 6.45
C ASP A 51 15.47 -5.94 6.03
N SER A 52 15.88 -5.99 4.75
CA SER A 52 16.81 -6.99 4.23
C SER A 52 18.18 -6.93 4.92
N LEU A 53 18.67 -5.72 5.20
CA LEU A 53 19.93 -5.53 5.93
C LEU A 53 19.83 -6.03 7.38
N VAL A 54 18.71 -5.75 8.06
CA VAL A 54 18.47 -6.24 9.42
C VAL A 54 18.46 -7.77 9.46
N TYR A 55 17.78 -8.43 8.52
CA TYR A 55 17.75 -9.89 8.43
C TYR A 55 19.16 -10.44 8.17
N ALA A 56 19.86 -9.90 7.18
CA ALA A 56 21.18 -10.36 6.82
C ALA A 56 22.19 -10.20 7.97
N LEU A 57 22.18 -9.07 8.69
CA LEU A 57 23.03 -8.86 9.85
C LEU A 57 22.66 -9.78 11.02
N ARG A 58 21.39 -10.14 11.17
CA ARG A 58 20.93 -11.05 12.21
C ARG A 58 21.37 -12.50 11.94
N GLU A 59 21.28 -12.94 10.69
CA GLU A 59 21.63 -14.29 10.27
C GLU A 59 23.15 -14.48 10.03
N ASP A 60 23.92 -13.39 10.09
CA ASP A 60 25.35 -13.44 9.81
C ASP A 60 26.11 -14.22 10.87
N GLY A 61 26.63 -15.39 10.47
CA GLY A 61 27.38 -16.26 11.35
C GLY A 61 28.71 -15.66 11.85
N SER A 62 29.32 -14.74 11.07
CA SER A 62 30.57 -14.08 11.47
C SER A 62 30.37 -13.15 12.67
N LEU A 63 29.20 -12.60 12.83
CA LEU A 63 28.78 -11.79 13.98
C LEU A 63 28.21 -12.63 15.13
N GLY A 64 28.02 -13.94 14.92
CA GLY A 64 27.38 -14.84 15.89
C GLY A 64 28.18 -15.05 17.18
N HIS A 65 29.50 -14.82 17.14
CA HIS A 65 30.38 -14.94 18.30
C HIS A 65 30.40 -13.69 19.20
N PHE A 66 29.78 -12.60 18.74
CA PHE A 66 29.71 -11.33 19.47
C PHE A 66 28.31 -11.10 20.01
N GLY A 67 28.23 -10.46 21.19
CA GLY A 67 26.95 -9.93 21.69
C GLY A 67 26.47 -8.82 20.76
N ARG A 68 25.50 -9.13 19.88
CA ARG A 68 24.97 -8.14 18.93
C ARG A 68 23.57 -7.74 19.28
N LYS A 69 23.34 -6.44 19.26
CA LYS A 69 22.02 -5.82 19.42
C LYS A 69 21.72 -4.97 18.19
N ILE A 70 20.59 -5.24 17.54
CA ILE A 70 20.17 -4.49 16.35
C ILE A 70 18.98 -3.62 16.70
N HIS A 71 19.07 -2.33 16.40
CA HIS A 71 18.05 -1.33 16.68
C HIS A 71 17.59 -0.65 15.38
N VAL A 72 16.29 -0.65 15.12
CA VAL A 72 15.69 0.14 14.05
C VAL A 72 15.00 1.36 14.69
N LEU A 73 15.58 2.52 14.44
CA LEU A 73 15.22 3.77 15.10
C LEU A 73 14.15 4.53 14.31
N ASN A 74 13.22 5.13 15.03
CA ASN A 74 12.23 6.00 14.41
C ASN A 74 12.90 7.29 13.90
N PRO A 75 12.73 7.69 12.63
CA PRO A 75 13.29 8.90 12.06
C PRO A 75 13.02 10.17 12.88
N LYS A 76 11.84 10.27 13.50
CA LYS A 76 11.51 11.39 14.37
C LYS A 76 12.38 11.44 15.65
N GLN A 77 12.77 10.28 16.18
CA GLN A 77 13.65 10.20 17.35
C GLN A 77 15.09 10.56 16.96
N VAL A 78 15.57 10.03 15.84
CA VAL A 78 16.90 10.37 15.29
C VAL A 78 17.00 11.87 15.03
N LYS A 79 15.98 12.46 14.40
CA LYS A 79 15.91 13.90 14.15
C LYS A 79 15.98 14.72 15.46
N LYS A 80 15.13 14.39 16.44
CA LYS A 80 15.14 15.08 17.74
C LYS A 80 16.49 14.98 18.47
N PHE A 81 17.16 13.82 18.34
CA PHE A 81 18.48 13.66 18.92
C PHE A 81 19.54 14.47 18.15
N LYS A 82 19.41 14.54 16.81
CA LYS A 82 20.26 15.38 15.96
C LYS A 82 20.11 16.86 16.27
N ASP A 83 18.90 17.31 16.56
CA ASP A 83 18.59 18.73 16.91
C ASP A 83 19.30 19.20 18.20
N ALA A 84 19.81 18.27 19.02
CA ALA A 84 20.62 18.60 20.19
C ALA A 84 22.07 18.96 19.85
N TYR A 85 22.51 18.74 18.61
CA TYR A 85 23.81 19.19 18.12
C TYR A 85 23.65 20.53 17.39
N SER A 86 24.56 21.45 17.68
CA SER A 86 24.58 22.72 16.93
C SER A 86 25.19 22.49 15.54
N ASP A 87 24.48 22.96 14.51
CA ASP A 87 24.99 23.16 13.14
C ASP A 87 25.60 21.92 12.43
N LEU A 88 25.05 20.72 12.65
CA LEU A 88 25.49 19.55 11.90
C LEU A 88 25.04 19.63 10.43
N PRO A 89 25.95 19.41 9.48
CA PRO A 89 25.59 19.35 8.06
C PRO A 89 24.64 18.17 7.78
N LYS A 90 23.82 18.33 6.74
CA LYS A 90 22.90 17.28 6.30
C LYS A 90 23.61 16.37 5.30
N ASN A 91 24.14 15.25 5.78
CA ASN A 91 24.67 14.19 4.93
C ASN A 91 24.61 12.84 5.68
N ASP A 92 24.68 11.75 4.92
CA ASP A 92 24.50 10.38 5.42
C ASP A 92 25.57 9.98 6.46
N PHE A 93 26.78 10.52 6.36
CA PHE A 93 27.85 10.23 7.34
C PHE A 93 27.56 10.86 8.71
N VAL A 94 26.96 12.05 8.70
CA VAL A 94 26.53 12.72 9.94
C VAL A 94 25.33 11.98 10.52
N ASP A 95 24.40 11.56 9.69
CA ASP A 95 23.23 10.81 10.15
C ASP A 95 23.65 9.46 10.76
N ALA A 96 24.59 8.75 10.14
CA ALA A 96 25.19 7.53 10.71
C ALA A 96 25.92 7.79 12.04
N PHE A 97 26.64 8.90 12.15
CA PHE A 97 27.29 9.30 13.40
C PHE A 97 26.24 9.57 14.49
N VAL A 98 25.20 10.33 14.19
CA VAL A 98 24.11 10.64 15.14
C VAL A 98 23.40 9.39 15.61
N ILE A 99 23.12 8.42 14.71
CA ILE A 99 22.56 7.12 15.08
C ILE A 99 23.49 6.36 16.03
N ALA A 100 24.76 6.30 15.73
CA ALA A 100 25.73 5.60 16.55
C ALA A 100 25.88 6.24 17.94
N ASP A 101 25.88 7.58 18.03
CA ASP A 101 25.94 8.28 19.32
C ASP A 101 24.64 8.15 20.12
N HIS A 102 23.49 8.14 19.43
CA HIS A 102 22.20 7.87 20.08
C HIS A 102 22.16 6.47 20.72
N LEU A 103 22.73 5.43 20.04
CA LEU A 103 22.88 4.10 20.61
C LEU A 103 23.81 4.12 21.84
N ARG A 104 24.97 4.78 21.74
CA ARG A 104 25.95 4.90 22.82
C ARG A 104 25.36 5.58 24.06
N PHE A 105 24.49 6.58 23.85
CA PHE A 105 23.81 7.29 24.95
C PHE A 105 22.86 6.39 25.74
N GLY A 106 22.48 5.24 25.20
CA GLY A 106 21.80 4.16 25.93
C GLY A 106 20.33 4.41 26.31
N ARG A 107 19.69 5.47 25.81
CA ARG A 107 18.27 5.76 26.07
C ARG A 107 17.31 5.10 25.05
N ILE A 108 17.76 4.02 24.41
CA ILE A 108 16.96 3.28 23.43
C ILE A 108 16.46 2.01 24.10
N ASN A 109 15.21 2.00 24.47
CA ASN A 109 14.59 0.94 25.28
C ASN A 109 14.13 -0.29 24.49
N ARG A 110 14.31 -0.33 23.17
CA ARG A 110 13.79 -1.44 22.36
C ARG A 110 14.80 -1.88 21.33
N GLU A 111 15.24 -3.15 21.46
CA GLU A 111 15.82 -3.89 20.35
C GLU A 111 14.71 -4.19 19.31
N VAL A 112 15.11 -4.45 18.05
CA VAL A 112 14.14 -4.92 17.06
C VAL A 112 13.65 -6.29 17.50
N TYR A 113 12.33 -6.37 17.77
CA TYR A 113 11.69 -7.64 18.01
C TYR A 113 11.56 -8.38 16.68
N MET A 114 12.39 -9.39 16.48
CA MET A 114 12.43 -10.19 15.24
C MET A 114 12.39 -11.70 15.51
N ASP A 115 11.94 -12.12 16.68
CA ASP A 115 12.01 -13.53 17.08
C ASP A 115 11.06 -14.42 16.27
N ASP A 116 10.01 -13.83 15.66
CA ASP A 116 9.08 -14.55 14.81
C ASP A 116 8.83 -13.81 13.50
N TYR A 117 9.43 -14.29 12.41
CA TYR A 117 9.24 -13.78 11.06
C TYR A 117 7.77 -13.83 10.58
N ARG A 118 6.91 -14.62 11.23
CA ARG A 118 5.48 -14.68 10.94
C ARG A 118 4.79 -13.35 11.19
N TYR A 119 5.20 -12.58 12.21
CA TYR A 119 4.65 -11.24 12.45
C TYR A 119 5.00 -10.27 11.33
N LYS A 120 6.20 -10.36 10.78
CA LYS A 120 6.60 -9.52 9.64
C LYS A 120 5.88 -9.93 8.36
N ALA A 121 5.73 -11.22 8.11
CA ALA A 121 4.94 -11.74 7.01
C ALA A 121 3.47 -11.29 7.12
N LEU A 122 2.87 -11.41 8.30
CA LEU A 122 1.51 -10.94 8.55
C LEU A 122 1.37 -9.43 8.34
N GLN A 123 2.34 -8.64 8.80
CA GLN A 123 2.36 -7.19 8.58
C GLN A 123 2.39 -6.85 7.08
N THR A 124 3.22 -7.56 6.30
CA THR A 124 3.34 -7.36 4.85
C THR A 124 2.02 -7.68 4.15
N LEU A 125 1.40 -8.83 4.46
CA LEU A 125 0.12 -9.24 3.89
C LEU A 125 -1.02 -8.29 4.28
N THR A 126 -1.05 -7.84 5.53
CA THR A 126 -2.05 -6.90 6.01
C THR A 126 -1.96 -5.55 5.30
N ARG A 127 -0.74 -5.05 5.07
CA ARG A 127 -0.51 -3.81 4.31
C ARG A 127 -0.93 -3.97 2.84
N ALA A 128 -0.53 -5.07 2.20
CA ALA A 128 -0.93 -5.35 0.82
C ALA A 128 -2.46 -5.43 0.68
N ARG A 129 -3.14 -6.09 1.62
CA ARG A 129 -4.61 -6.13 1.67
C ARG A 129 -5.21 -4.74 1.86
N PHE A 130 -4.65 -3.93 2.76
CA PHE A 130 -5.12 -2.56 2.99
C PHE A 130 -5.01 -1.72 1.71
N ASP A 131 -3.88 -1.78 1.02
CA ASP A 131 -3.64 -1.04 -0.22
C ASP A 131 -4.59 -1.51 -1.34
N ALA A 132 -4.83 -2.81 -1.46
CA ALA A 132 -5.81 -3.37 -2.41
C ALA A 132 -7.23 -2.85 -2.13
N VAL A 133 -7.67 -2.83 -0.87
CA VAL A 133 -8.99 -2.30 -0.47
C VAL A 133 -9.09 -0.80 -0.77
N GLN A 134 -8.02 -0.02 -0.54
CA GLN A 134 -7.99 1.40 -0.89
C GLN A 134 -8.10 1.61 -2.41
N ASN A 135 -7.40 0.81 -3.20
CA ASN A 135 -7.47 0.86 -4.65
C ASN A 135 -8.89 0.49 -5.15
N LEU A 136 -9.47 -0.59 -4.62
CA LEU A 136 -10.84 -0.97 -4.94
C LEU A 136 -11.84 0.16 -4.63
N THR A 137 -11.67 0.84 -3.50
CA THR A 137 -12.52 1.97 -3.12
C THR A 137 -12.42 3.11 -4.13
N ARG A 138 -11.21 3.45 -4.58
CA ARG A 138 -10.99 4.47 -5.62
C ARG A 138 -11.63 4.08 -6.94
N GLU A 139 -11.49 2.82 -7.36
CA GLU A 139 -12.10 2.35 -8.61
C GLU A 139 -13.64 2.36 -8.53
N LYS A 140 -14.23 1.99 -7.39
CA LYS A 140 -15.67 2.12 -7.17
C LYS A 140 -16.16 3.57 -7.23
N GLN A 141 -15.40 4.52 -6.73
CA GLN A 141 -15.72 5.94 -6.85
C GLN A 141 -15.65 6.41 -8.30
N ARG A 142 -14.62 6.01 -9.07
CA ARG A 142 -14.51 6.30 -10.50
C ARG A 142 -15.69 5.72 -11.28
N PHE A 143 -16.03 4.46 -10.99
CA PHE A 143 -17.21 3.83 -11.59
C PHE A 143 -18.48 4.64 -11.32
N GLY A 144 -18.71 5.09 -10.09
CA GLY A 144 -19.85 5.93 -9.74
C GLY A 144 -19.91 7.23 -10.54
N ASN A 145 -18.77 7.87 -10.79
CA ASN A 145 -18.69 9.07 -11.63
C ASN A 145 -19.05 8.77 -13.09
N TYR A 146 -18.54 7.68 -13.66
CA TYR A 146 -18.86 7.27 -15.03
C TYR A 146 -20.29 6.77 -15.16
N LEU A 147 -20.81 6.09 -14.15
CA LEU A 147 -22.22 5.71 -14.09
C LEU A 147 -23.12 6.95 -14.14
N PHE A 148 -22.80 8.00 -13.37
CA PHE A 148 -23.54 9.25 -13.40
C PHE A 148 -23.50 9.89 -14.79
N LEU A 149 -22.36 9.91 -15.44
CA LEU A 149 -22.23 10.45 -16.80
C LEU A 149 -23.02 9.63 -17.81
N LYS A 150 -23.00 8.29 -17.71
CA LYS A 150 -23.70 7.39 -18.63
C LYS A 150 -25.22 7.35 -18.37
N CYS A 151 -25.62 7.23 -17.11
CA CYS A 151 -27.01 7.06 -16.68
C CYS A 151 -27.24 7.76 -15.33
N SER A 152 -27.42 9.08 -15.38
CA SER A 152 -27.52 9.93 -14.18
C SER A 152 -28.67 9.55 -13.24
N GLY A 153 -29.83 9.16 -13.79
CA GLY A 153 -30.98 8.73 -13.00
C GLY A 153 -30.66 7.46 -12.19
N LEU A 154 -30.04 6.47 -12.82
CA LEU A 154 -29.67 5.23 -12.14
C LEU A 154 -28.65 5.45 -11.01
N ALA A 155 -27.74 6.40 -11.20
CA ALA A 155 -26.76 6.77 -10.19
C ALA A 155 -27.38 7.49 -8.97
N GLN A 156 -28.49 8.22 -9.16
CA GLN A 156 -29.13 9.04 -8.13
C GLN A 156 -30.29 8.36 -7.41
N GLU A 157 -31.13 7.64 -8.12
CA GLU A 157 -32.41 7.13 -7.61
C GLU A 157 -32.30 5.88 -6.75
N LYS A 158 -31.09 5.35 -6.51
CA LYS A 158 -30.85 4.13 -5.70
C LYS A 158 -31.77 2.95 -6.08
N THR A 159 -32.15 2.87 -7.34
CA THR A 159 -33.01 1.83 -7.91
C THR A 159 -32.42 0.42 -7.71
N LEU A 160 -31.12 0.34 -7.74
CA LEU A 160 -30.32 -0.84 -7.38
C LEU A 160 -29.62 -0.56 -6.06
N SER A 161 -29.49 -1.55 -5.20
CA SER A 161 -29.02 -1.42 -3.81
C SER A 161 -27.68 -0.66 -3.67
N GLN A 162 -26.82 -0.75 -4.67
CA GLN A 162 -25.52 -0.05 -4.73
C GLN A 162 -25.16 0.25 -6.19
N ASN A 163 -24.58 1.42 -6.43
CA ASN A 163 -24.11 1.83 -7.76
C ASN A 163 -23.03 0.89 -8.34
N THR A 164 -22.30 0.19 -7.50
CA THR A 164 -21.25 -0.79 -7.87
C THR A 164 -21.70 -2.23 -7.67
N SER A 165 -23.02 -2.50 -7.66
CA SER A 165 -23.53 -3.87 -7.59
C SER A 165 -23.22 -4.64 -8.89
N ALA A 166 -23.14 -5.96 -8.80
CA ALA A 166 -22.92 -6.82 -9.97
C ALA A 166 -23.94 -6.55 -11.06
N THR A 167 -25.21 -6.34 -10.70
CA THR A 167 -26.29 -6.02 -11.64
C THR A 167 -26.09 -4.66 -12.30
N THR A 168 -25.67 -3.63 -11.53
CA THR A 168 -25.39 -2.30 -12.11
C THR A 168 -24.24 -2.38 -13.12
N ILE A 169 -23.17 -3.09 -12.75
CA ILE A 169 -22.03 -3.29 -13.64
C ILE A 169 -22.47 -4.04 -14.90
N ALA A 170 -23.23 -5.12 -14.75
CA ALA A 170 -23.72 -5.91 -15.89
C ALA A 170 -24.63 -5.09 -16.83
N LEU A 171 -25.52 -4.24 -16.29
CA LEU A 171 -26.33 -3.33 -17.08
C LEU A 171 -25.47 -2.33 -17.87
N MET A 172 -24.43 -1.78 -17.24
CA MET A 172 -23.54 -0.81 -17.90
C MET A 172 -22.66 -1.46 -18.98
N GLU A 173 -22.36 -2.73 -18.88
CA GLU A 173 -21.67 -3.49 -19.93
C GLU A 173 -22.59 -3.93 -21.06
N GLN A 174 -23.83 -4.30 -20.73
CA GLN A 174 -24.78 -4.83 -21.70
C GLN A 174 -25.36 -3.74 -22.62
N PHE A 175 -25.70 -2.58 -22.07
CA PHE A 175 -26.35 -1.50 -22.82
C PHE A 175 -25.33 -0.40 -23.13
N GLU A 176 -25.06 -0.17 -24.42
CA GLU A 176 -24.10 0.82 -24.86
C GLU A 176 -24.61 2.24 -24.62
N THR A 177 -25.91 2.46 -24.87
CA THR A 177 -26.54 3.76 -24.70
C THR A 177 -27.60 3.74 -23.60
N VAL A 178 -27.88 4.94 -23.05
CA VAL A 178 -28.94 5.09 -22.07
C VAL A 178 -30.33 4.87 -22.73
N ASP A 179 -30.44 5.13 -24.03
CA ASP A 179 -31.72 4.91 -24.77
C ASP A 179 -31.98 3.42 -24.98
N GLU A 180 -30.97 2.62 -25.27
CA GLU A 180 -31.14 1.15 -25.31
C GLU A 180 -31.69 0.62 -23.99
N LEU A 181 -31.18 1.11 -22.84
CA LEU A 181 -31.70 0.73 -21.53
C LEU A 181 -33.09 1.28 -21.24
N ALA A 182 -33.35 2.54 -21.62
CA ALA A 182 -34.64 3.23 -21.40
C ALA A 182 -35.80 2.60 -22.16
N TYR A 183 -35.53 2.04 -23.34
CA TYR A 183 -36.51 1.47 -24.25
C TYR A 183 -36.32 -0.02 -24.52
N ALA A 184 -35.50 -0.70 -23.73
CA ALA A 184 -35.38 -2.15 -23.79
C ALA A 184 -36.73 -2.84 -23.63
N ASP A 185 -36.91 -4.00 -24.25
CA ASP A 185 -38.08 -4.82 -23.96
C ASP A 185 -38.12 -5.18 -22.46
N LEU A 186 -39.30 -4.98 -21.85
CA LEU A 186 -39.46 -5.13 -20.40
C LEU A 186 -39.24 -6.57 -19.93
N GLU A 187 -39.69 -7.55 -20.71
CA GLU A 187 -39.54 -8.97 -20.38
C GLU A 187 -38.06 -9.37 -20.43
N THR A 188 -37.37 -8.96 -21.50
CA THR A 188 -35.91 -9.17 -21.66
C THR A 188 -35.13 -8.51 -20.56
N LEU A 189 -35.42 -7.26 -20.18
CA LEU A 189 -34.75 -6.56 -19.10
C LEU A 189 -35.03 -7.20 -17.73
N THR A 190 -36.28 -7.68 -17.51
CA THR A 190 -36.64 -8.40 -16.28
C THR A 190 -35.83 -9.69 -16.14
N ALA A 191 -35.75 -10.49 -17.22
CA ALA A 191 -34.95 -11.71 -17.24
C ALA A 191 -33.44 -11.42 -17.01
N PHE A 192 -32.92 -10.36 -17.61
CA PHE A 192 -31.52 -9.93 -17.40
C PHE A 192 -31.25 -9.55 -15.95
N ILE A 193 -32.13 -8.77 -15.31
CA ILE A 193 -31.99 -8.35 -13.91
C ILE A 193 -32.11 -9.56 -12.97
N ALA A 194 -33.06 -10.46 -13.22
CA ALA A 194 -33.20 -11.69 -12.44
C ALA A 194 -31.92 -12.54 -12.50
N LYS A 195 -31.36 -12.71 -13.68
CA LYS A 195 -30.12 -13.47 -13.91
C LYS A 195 -28.91 -12.81 -13.25
N SER A 196 -28.67 -11.52 -13.49
CA SER A 196 -27.53 -10.78 -12.96
C SER A 196 -27.62 -10.51 -11.46
N GLY A 197 -28.82 -10.51 -10.91
CA GLY A 197 -29.09 -10.31 -9.49
C GLY A 197 -28.95 -11.57 -8.64
N HIS A 198 -28.82 -12.75 -9.24
CA HIS A 198 -28.68 -14.02 -8.52
C HIS A 198 -29.75 -14.20 -7.40
N GLY A 199 -31.00 -13.90 -7.70
CA GLY A 199 -32.12 -14.04 -6.77
C GLY A 199 -32.21 -12.96 -5.65
N LYS A 200 -31.40 -11.91 -5.72
CA LYS A 200 -31.42 -10.80 -4.73
C LYS A 200 -32.57 -9.81 -4.90
N PHE A 201 -33.28 -9.86 -6.03
CA PHE A 201 -34.43 -8.98 -6.27
C PHE A 201 -35.73 -9.75 -6.02
N PRO A 202 -36.54 -9.36 -5.02
CA PRO A 202 -37.82 -9.99 -4.74
C PRO A 202 -38.83 -9.82 -5.92
N ASP A 203 -38.76 -8.67 -6.59
CA ASP A 203 -39.55 -8.36 -7.78
C ASP A 203 -38.63 -7.79 -8.89
N PRO A 204 -38.11 -8.65 -9.78
CA PRO A 204 -37.28 -8.21 -10.89
C PRO A 204 -38.02 -7.35 -11.90
N ALA A 205 -39.34 -7.56 -12.05
CA ALA A 205 -40.16 -6.78 -13.01
C ALA A 205 -40.37 -5.35 -12.51
N ALA A 206 -40.68 -5.16 -11.24
CA ALA A 206 -40.72 -3.82 -10.64
C ALA A 206 -39.36 -3.11 -10.71
N THR A 207 -38.28 -3.85 -10.47
CA THR A 207 -36.91 -3.32 -10.58
C THR A 207 -36.61 -2.91 -12.02
N ALA A 208 -36.97 -3.70 -13.02
CA ALA A 208 -36.80 -3.38 -14.44
C ALA A 208 -37.55 -2.09 -14.84
N LYS A 209 -38.79 -1.93 -14.41
CA LYS A 209 -39.57 -0.71 -14.63
C LYS A 209 -38.90 0.51 -14.01
N ALA A 210 -38.40 0.39 -12.78
CA ALA A 210 -37.68 1.47 -12.09
C ALA A 210 -36.36 1.82 -12.80
N VAL A 211 -35.58 0.85 -13.25
CA VAL A 211 -34.36 1.05 -14.04
C VAL A 211 -34.66 1.78 -15.35
N GLN A 212 -35.73 1.38 -16.07
CA GLN A 212 -36.15 2.09 -17.28
C GLN A 212 -36.60 3.54 -17.00
N ALA A 213 -37.35 3.76 -15.93
CA ALA A 213 -37.74 5.11 -15.52
C ALA A 213 -36.53 5.99 -15.23
N ALA A 214 -35.56 5.50 -14.45
CA ALA A 214 -34.32 6.18 -14.18
C ALA A 214 -33.52 6.47 -15.46
N ALA A 215 -33.45 5.52 -16.39
CA ALA A 215 -32.77 5.70 -17.67
C ALA A 215 -33.47 6.77 -18.53
N ARG A 216 -34.81 6.80 -18.55
CA ARG A 216 -35.59 7.85 -19.27
C ARG A 216 -35.32 9.24 -18.68
N GLY A 217 -35.20 9.37 -17.38
CA GLY A 217 -34.86 10.62 -16.67
C GLY A 217 -33.41 11.06 -16.79
N SER A 218 -32.53 10.25 -17.37
CA SER A 218 -31.11 10.54 -17.48
C SER A 218 -30.77 11.52 -18.60
N TYR A 219 -29.64 12.24 -18.43
CA TYR A 219 -29.08 13.08 -19.51
C TYR A 219 -28.59 12.22 -20.69
N ARG A 220 -28.58 12.81 -21.89
CA ARG A 220 -28.05 12.20 -23.12
C ARG A 220 -26.74 12.88 -23.47
N LEU A 221 -25.66 12.10 -23.51
CA LEU A 221 -24.37 12.61 -23.92
C LEU A 221 -24.20 12.63 -25.45
N PRO A 222 -23.48 13.61 -26.00
CA PRO A 222 -23.01 13.54 -27.38
C PRO A 222 -22.19 12.25 -27.61
N LYS A 223 -22.30 11.68 -28.83
CA LYS A 223 -21.72 10.38 -29.17
C LYS A 223 -20.24 10.28 -28.76
N THR A 224 -19.40 11.27 -29.14
CA THR A 224 -17.95 11.26 -28.84
C THR A 224 -17.67 11.17 -27.34
N VAL A 225 -18.44 11.90 -26.53
CA VAL A 225 -18.27 11.87 -25.06
C VAL A 225 -18.76 10.54 -24.49
N ARG A 226 -19.91 10.04 -24.96
CA ARG A 226 -20.46 8.75 -24.54
C ARG A 226 -19.49 7.61 -24.82
N ASP A 227 -18.91 7.54 -26.02
CA ASP A 227 -17.98 6.49 -26.41
C ASP A 227 -16.74 6.49 -25.48
N SER A 228 -16.22 7.68 -25.16
CA SER A 228 -15.12 7.83 -24.19
C SER A 228 -15.51 7.40 -22.78
N VAL A 229 -16.72 7.72 -22.32
CA VAL A 229 -17.24 7.31 -21.00
C VAL A 229 -17.39 5.79 -20.94
N ASN A 230 -17.94 5.15 -22.00
CA ASN A 230 -18.07 3.70 -22.07
C ASN A 230 -16.71 2.99 -21.99
N GLN A 231 -15.72 3.51 -22.69
CA GLN A 231 -14.37 2.96 -22.64
C GLN A 231 -13.74 3.09 -21.25
N ALA A 232 -13.85 4.28 -20.62
CA ALA A 232 -13.33 4.51 -19.25
C ALA A 232 -14.07 3.63 -18.22
N LEU A 233 -15.37 3.42 -18.39
CA LEU A 233 -16.16 2.55 -17.54
C LEU A 233 -15.73 1.09 -17.66
N SER A 234 -15.50 0.59 -18.89
CA SER A 234 -14.99 -0.76 -19.12
C SER A 234 -13.64 -0.99 -18.44
N VAL A 235 -12.70 -0.04 -18.56
CA VAL A 235 -11.39 -0.11 -17.87
C VAL A 235 -11.59 -0.19 -16.35
N THR A 236 -12.48 0.63 -15.81
CA THR A 236 -12.76 0.66 -14.37
C THR A 236 -13.39 -0.66 -13.89
N VAL A 237 -14.28 -1.26 -14.67
CA VAL A 237 -14.88 -2.56 -14.35
C VAL A 237 -13.83 -3.67 -14.31
N VAL A 238 -12.90 -3.69 -15.28
CA VAL A 238 -11.78 -4.64 -15.27
C VAL A 238 -10.94 -4.48 -13.99
N ALA A 239 -10.62 -3.25 -13.61
CA ALA A 239 -9.87 -2.96 -12.39
C ALA A 239 -10.61 -3.42 -11.12
N ILE A 240 -11.94 -3.17 -11.02
CA ILE A 240 -12.77 -3.63 -9.88
C ILE A 240 -12.78 -5.15 -9.77
N ARG A 241 -12.80 -5.87 -10.90
CA ARG A 241 -12.81 -7.35 -10.90
C ARG A 241 -11.46 -7.97 -10.58
N ALA A 242 -10.37 -7.24 -10.83
CA ALA A 242 -9.01 -7.70 -10.56
C ALA A 242 -8.59 -7.51 -9.09
N LEU A 243 -9.29 -6.65 -8.34
CA LEU A 243 -9.03 -6.30 -6.94
C LEU A 243 -9.99 -7.02 -5.99
#